data_44fa0bdec297197556d78f12a7d4eeb3
#
_entry.id   44fa0bdec297197556d78f12a7d4eeb3
#
_cell.length_a   1.000
_cell.length_b   1.000
_cell.length_c   1.000
_cell.angle_alpha   90.00
_cell.angle_beta   90.00
_cell.angle_gamma   90.00
#
_symmetry.space_group_name_H-M   'P 1'
#
loop_
_entity.id
_entity.type
_entity.pdbx_description
1 polymer ?
#
loop_
_entity_poly.entity_id
_entity_poly.type
_entity_poly.pdbx_seq_one_letter_code
_entity_poly.pdbx_strand_id
1 'polypeptide(L)'
;MSNKIKLIALFSATLLFIFYTIFSERLDLNNKEVTLPHNKEVALPSPPKFVKEKTINNTFTINNICDCYDKAFDFLDKAIEIRNGFKTFEEFSKNNKSVKEIDSYKKNYQNLQLQCVEKYQRQMFMDQPCGTQDELMKRRTKLNQMGIKI
;
A
#
# COMPACT_ATOMS: atom_id res chain seq x y z
N MET A 1 -29.01 33.10 -35.18
CA MET A 1 -28.14 32.30 -34.26
C MET A 1 -27.69 31.05 -34.99
N SER A 2 -26.39 30.89 -35.17
CA SER A 2 -25.78 29.80 -35.95
C SER A 2 -26.10 28.41 -35.33
N ASN A 3 -26.41 27.43 -36.17
CA ASN A 3 -26.69 26.04 -35.75
C ASN A 3 -25.55 25.44 -34.88
N LYS A 4 -24.34 25.95 -35.01
CA LYS A 4 -23.18 25.57 -34.18
C LYS A 4 -23.35 25.93 -32.71
N ILE A 5 -23.96 27.08 -32.39
CA ILE A 5 -24.19 27.53 -31.01
C ILE A 5 -25.25 26.65 -30.32
N LYS A 6 -26.28 26.24 -31.06
CA LYS A 6 -27.32 25.34 -30.53
C LYS A 6 -26.76 23.94 -30.22
N LEU A 7 -25.83 23.45 -31.04
CA LEU A 7 -25.19 22.14 -30.85
C LEU A 7 -24.31 22.14 -29.60
N ILE A 8 -23.52 23.19 -29.37
CA ILE A 8 -22.65 23.33 -28.22
C ILE A 8 -23.47 23.41 -26.91
N ALA A 9 -24.59 24.15 -26.92
CA ALA A 9 -25.47 24.27 -25.78
C ALA A 9 -26.12 22.90 -25.39
N LEU A 10 -26.50 22.09 -26.40
CA LEU A 10 -27.05 20.76 -26.19
C LEU A 10 -26.01 19.78 -25.57
N PHE A 11 -24.77 19.79 -26.08
CA PHE A 11 -23.69 18.97 -25.55
C PHE A 11 -23.30 19.36 -24.10
N SER A 12 -23.33 20.66 -23.79
CA SER A 12 -23.06 21.15 -22.43
C SER A 12 -24.13 20.71 -21.45
N ALA A 13 -25.40 20.74 -21.80
CA ALA A 13 -26.52 20.33 -20.97
C ALA A 13 -26.50 18.81 -20.68
N THR A 14 -26.16 17.98 -21.67
CA THR A 14 -26.06 16.53 -21.49
C THR A 14 -24.88 16.13 -20.61
N LEU A 15 -23.73 16.80 -20.73
CA LEU A 15 -22.58 16.57 -19.85
C LEU A 15 -22.89 16.91 -18.37
N LEU A 16 -23.55 18.02 -18.11
CA LEU A 16 -23.98 18.41 -16.76
C LEU A 16 -24.98 17.42 -16.17
N PHE A 17 -25.89 16.88 -16.99
CA PHE A 17 -26.86 15.89 -16.51
C PHE A 17 -26.20 14.56 -16.15
N ILE A 18 -25.22 14.10 -16.92
CA ILE A 18 -24.44 12.89 -16.62
C ILE A 18 -23.62 13.09 -15.34
N PHE A 19 -23.00 14.26 -15.17
CA PHE A 19 -22.26 14.58 -13.94
C PHE A 19 -23.18 14.60 -12.71
N TYR A 20 -24.39 15.17 -12.84
CA TYR A 20 -25.35 15.22 -11.76
C TYR A 20 -25.83 13.83 -11.33
N THR A 21 -26.13 12.94 -12.30
CA THR A 21 -26.57 11.57 -11.98
C THR A 21 -25.47 10.74 -11.29
N ILE A 22 -24.22 10.84 -11.74
CA ILE A 22 -23.09 10.13 -11.13
C ILE A 22 -22.79 10.68 -9.72
N PHE A 23 -23.00 11.98 -9.50
CA PHE A 23 -22.71 12.59 -8.20
C PHE A 23 -23.84 12.37 -7.18
N SER A 24 -25.12 12.32 -7.63
CA SER A 24 -26.27 12.06 -6.76
C SER A 24 -26.27 10.62 -6.21
N GLU A 25 -25.87 9.63 -7.01
CA GLU A 25 -25.72 8.25 -6.53
C GLU A 25 -24.64 8.09 -5.46
N ARG A 26 -23.61 8.95 -5.45
CA ARG A 26 -22.59 8.92 -4.39
C ARG A 26 -23.03 9.60 -3.09
N LEU A 27 -23.98 10.52 -3.15
CA LEU A 27 -24.49 11.19 -1.95
C LEU A 27 -25.52 10.34 -1.18
N ASP A 28 -26.27 9.48 -1.85
CA ASP A 28 -27.22 8.58 -1.18
C ASP A 28 -26.57 7.44 -0.38
N LEU A 29 -25.31 7.13 -0.65
CA LEU A 29 -24.55 6.12 0.12
C LEU A 29 -24.09 6.62 1.50
N ASN A 30 -24.07 7.95 1.73
CA ASN A 30 -23.61 8.52 3.00
C ASN A 30 -24.75 8.84 3.99
N ASN A 31 -26.03 8.70 3.61
CA ASN A 31 -27.18 9.06 4.44
C ASN A 31 -28.01 7.84 4.88
N LYS A 32 -27.43 6.64 4.91
CA LYS A 32 -28.04 5.55 5.67
C LYS A 32 -27.69 5.76 7.14
N GLU A 33 -28.52 6.56 7.79
CA GLU A 33 -28.62 6.66 9.24
C GLU A 33 -28.86 5.24 9.80
N VAL A 34 -27.82 4.70 10.42
CA VAL A 34 -27.89 3.41 11.12
C VAL A 34 -28.67 3.66 12.39
N THR A 35 -30.00 3.47 12.33
CA THR A 35 -30.81 3.31 13.53
C THR A 35 -30.37 2.03 14.24
N LEU A 36 -29.65 2.20 15.34
CA LEU A 36 -29.28 1.12 16.26
C LEU A 36 -30.55 0.58 16.92
N PRO A 37 -30.93 -0.68 16.75
CA PRO A 37 -31.89 -1.32 17.62
C PRO A 37 -31.26 -1.56 18.98
N HIS A 38 -31.88 -1.00 19.99
CA HIS A 38 -31.55 -1.18 21.40
C HIS A 38 -31.64 -2.66 21.77
N ASN A 39 -30.60 -3.17 22.45
CA ASN A 39 -30.52 -4.42 23.20
C ASN A 39 -30.76 -5.76 22.47
N LYS A 40 -29.68 -6.27 21.89
CA LYS A 40 -29.28 -7.68 22.07
C LYS A 40 -27.76 -7.68 22.23
N GLU A 41 -27.33 -8.20 23.36
CA GLU A 41 -25.92 -8.50 23.67
C GLU A 41 -25.38 -9.46 22.58
N VAL A 42 -24.86 -8.86 21.50
CA VAL A 42 -24.17 -9.60 20.46
C VAL A 42 -22.76 -9.81 20.98
N ALA A 43 -22.48 -11.04 21.39
CA ALA A 43 -21.12 -11.46 21.70
C ALA A 43 -20.18 -10.95 20.59
N LEU A 44 -19.26 -10.05 20.95
CA LEU A 44 -18.21 -9.59 20.03
C LEU A 44 -17.56 -10.82 19.41
N PRO A 45 -17.45 -10.90 18.07
CA PRO A 45 -16.66 -11.95 17.46
C PRO A 45 -15.24 -11.84 18.03
N SER A 46 -14.76 -12.94 18.60
CA SER A 46 -13.41 -13.03 19.13
C SER A 46 -12.44 -12.52 18.07
N PRO A 47 -11.47 -11.67 18.43
CA PRO A 47 -10.50 -11.14 17.47
C PRO A 47 -9.88 -12.31 16.71
N PRO A 48 -9.65 -12.17 15.40
CA PRO A 48 -9.06 -13.24 14.60
C PRO A 48 -7.78 -13.68 15.31
N LYS A 49 -7.70 -14.97 15.64
CA LYS A 49 -6.48 -15.56 16.16
C LYS A 49 -5.41 -15.30 15.12
N PHE A 50 -4.50 -14.36 15.40
CA PHE A 50 -3.28 -14.20 14.61
C PHE A 50 -2.60 -15.57 14.63
N VAL A 51 -2.72 -16.28 13.52
CA VAL A 51 -1.91 -17.47 13.27
C VAL A 51 -0.48 -16.96 13.33
N LYS A 52 0.24 -17.33 14.36
CA LYS A 52 1.68 -17.08 14.46
C LYS A 52 2.32 -17.90 13.35
N GLU A 53 2.34 -17.33 12.16
CA GLU A 53 3.13 -17.84 11.06
C GLU A 53 4.56 -17.92 11.59
N LYS A 54 5.16 -19.09 11.44
CA LYS A 54 6.50 -19.43 11.95
C LYS A 54 7.48 -18.37 11.48
N THR A 55 7.69 -17.37 12.33
CA THR A 55 8.56 -16.23 12.07
C THR A 55 9.95 -16.78 11.85
N ILE A 56 10.49 -16.61 10.66
CA ILE A 56 11.92 -16.86 10.40
C ILE A 56 12.64 -15.81 11.25
N ASN A 57 13.25 -16.26 12.34
CA ASN A 57 13.86 -15.44 13.36
C ASN A 57 15.18 -14.80 12.88
N ASN A 58 15.11 -13.91 11.89
CA ASN A 58 16.19 -12.98 11.63
C ASN A 58 15.96 -11.79 12.57
N THR A 59 16.52 -11.88 13.78
CA THR A 59 16.53 -10.75 14.71
C THR A 59 17.58 -9.76 14.22
N PHE A 60 17.14 -8.57 13.83
CA PHE A 60 18.04 -7.50 13.43
C PHE A 60 18.57 -6.76 14.66
N THR A 61 19.86 -6.45 14.69
CA THR A 61 20.39 -5.50 15.66
C THR A 61 19.95 -4.10 15.25
N ILE A 62 19.07 -3.51 16.06
CA ILE A 62 18.49 -2.17 15.83
C ILE A 62 18.85 -1.33 17.07
N ASN A 63 19.79 -0.40 16.90
CA ASN A 63 20.27 0.45 18.01
C ASN A 63 19.44 1.73 18.12
N ASN A 64 19.06 2.30 16.98
CA ASN A 64 18.29 3.53 16.87
C ASN A 64 17.28 3.44 15.73
N ILE A 65 16.41 4.44 15.61
CA ILE A 65 15.36 4.46 14.57
C ILE A 65 15.93 4.56 13.15
N CYS A 66 17.11 5.14 12.98
CA CYS A 66 17.76 5.25 11.68
C CYS A 66 18.20 3.89 11.15
N ASP A 67 18.60 2.96 12.02
CA ASP A 67 18.90 1.59 11.60
C ASP A 67 17.68 0.93 10.92
N CYS A 68 16.47 1.33 11.28
CA CYS A 68 15.26 0.84 10.65
C CYS A 68 15.12 1.35 9.21
N TYR A 69 15.36 2.63 8.99
CA TYR A 69 15.28 3.22 7.65
C TYR A 69 16.40 2.73 6.75
N ASP A 70 17.65 2.74 7.23
CA ASP A 70 18.82 2.31 6.47
C ASP A 70 18.68 0.85 5.99
N LYS A 71 18.31 -0.06 6.90
CA LYS A 71 18.10 -1.46 6.56
C LYS A 71 16.89 -1.66 5.64
N ALA A 72 15.80 -0.90 5.86
CA ALA A 72 14.62 -0.97 5.01
C ALA A 72 14.93 -0.51 3.58
N PHE A 73 15.68 0.58 3.44
CA PHE A 73 16.13 1.06 2.13
C PHE A 73 17.05 0.05 1.45
N ASP A 74 18.02 -0.51 2.17
CA ASP A 74 18.93 -1.53 1.64
C ASP A 74 18.18 -2.75 1.07
N PHE A 75 17.18 -3.27 1.80
CA PHE A 75 16.40 -4.42 1.31
C PHE A 75 15.56 -4.07 0.09
N LEU A 76 14.92 -2.90 0.08
CA LEU A 76 14.10 -2.47 -1.04
C LEU A 76 14.95 -2.14 -2.27
N ASP A 77 16.07 -1.47 -2.09
CA ASP A 77 16.97 -1.08 -3.19
C ASP A 77 17.64 -2.30 -3.82
N LYS A 78 18.07 -3.31 -3.03
CA LYS A 78 18.56 -4.60 -3.54
C LYS A 78 17.50 -5.35 -4.34
N ALA A 79 16.26 -5.38 -3.86
CA ALA A 79 15.17 -5.99 -4.61
C ALA A 79 14.90 -5.27 -5.95
N ILE A 80 14.98 -3.93 -5.97
CA ILE A 80 14.88 -3.11 -7.18
C ILE A 80 16.03 -3.41 -8.14
N GLU A 81 17.26 -3.48 -7.63
CA GLU A 81 18.47 -3.77 -8.42
C GLU A 81 18.37 -5.12 -9.13
N ILE A 82 18.03 -6.19 -8.38
CA ILE A 82 17.85 -7.52 -8.95
C ILE A 82 16.77 -7.51 -10.04
N ARG A 83 15.62 -6.86 -9.78
CA ARG A 83 14.53 -6.83 -10.75
C ARG A 83 14.89 -6.01 -12.00
N ASN A 84 15.67 -4.94 -11.87
CA ASN A 84 16.19 -4.14 -12.98
C ASN A 84 17.13 -4.92 -13.91
N GLY A 85 17.74 -6.00 -13.44
CA GLY A 85 18.56 -6.89 -14.27
C GLY A 85 17.78 -7.64 -15.37
N PHE A 86 16.43 -7.54 -15.37
CA PHE A 86 15.56 -8.25 -16.32
C PHE A 86 14.69 -7.25 -17.10
N LYS A 87 14.61 -7.42 -18.42
CA LYS A 87 13.82 -6.55 -19.29
C LYS A 87 12.32 -6.70 -19.08
N THR A 88 11.84 -7.91 -18.81
CA THR A 88 10.42 -8.21 -18.61
C THR A 88 10.18 -8.93 -17.30
N PHE A 89 8.92 -8.89 -16.82
CA PHE A 89 8.52 -9.67 -15.64
C PHE A 89 8.55 -11.17 -15.93
N GLU A 90 8.25 -11.57 -17.15
CA GLU A 90 8.28 -12.98 -17.57
C GLU A 90 9.70 -13.56 -17.53
N GLU A 91 10.69 -12.81 -18.02
CA GLU A 91 12.10 -13.18 -17.92
C GLU A 91 12.53 -13.36 -16.47
N PHE A 92 12.20 -12.39 -15.61
CA PHE A 92 12.46 -12.46 -14.18
C PHE A 92 11.80 -13.69 -13.52
N SER A 93 10.52 -13.93 -13.79
CA SER A 93 9.74 -15.00 -13.16
C SER A 93 10.27 -16.41 -13.49
N LYS A 94 10.96 -16.56 -14.62
CA LYS A 94 11.64 -17.82 -15.01
C LYS A 94 12.99 -18.02 -14.30
N ASN A 95 13.56 -16.96 -13.70
CA ASN A 95 14.82 -17.04 -12.98
C ASN A 95 14.58 -17.35 -11.49
N ASN A 96 14.50 -18.64 -11.17
CA ASN A 96 14.22 -19.11 -9.81
C ASN A 96 15.19 -18.58 -8.74
N LYS A 97 16.47 -18.30 -9.09
CA LYS A 97 17.45 -17.76 -8.15
C LYS A 97 17.08 -16.33 -7.75
N SER A 98 16.85 -15.46 -8.73
CA SER A 98 16.50 -14.05 -8.50
C SER A 98 15.14 -13.90 -7.83
N VAL A 99 14.16 -14.76 -8.17
CA VAL A 99 12.85 -14.78 -7.49
C VAL A 99 13.02 -15.09 -6.00
N LYS A 100 13.76 -16.16 -5.65
CA LYS A 100 14.02 -16.54 -4.25
C LYS A 100 14.79 -15.47 -3.50
N GLU A 101 15.71 -14.79 -4.16
CA GLU A 101 16.50 -13.72 -3.56
C GLU A 101 15.63 -12.50 -3.23
N ILE A 102 14.77 -12.06 -4.15
CA ILE A 102 13.79 -10.99 -3.88
C ILE A 102 12.81 -11.41 -2.76
N ASP A 103 12.33 -12.65 -2.75
CA ASP A 103 11.47 -13.15 -1.67
C ASP A 103 12.16 -13.12 -0.31
N SER A 104 13.46 -13.37 -0.27
CA SER A 104 14.27 -13.22 0.95
C SER A 104 14.33 -11.77 1.43
N TYR A 105 14.63 -10.83 0.53
CA TYR A 105 14.64 -9.40 0.88
C TYR A 105 13.28 -8.90 1.33
N LYS A 106 12.21 -9.33 0.68
CA LYS A 106 10.83 -9.03 1.08
C LYS A 106 10.52 -9.52 2.49
N LYS A 107 10.86 -10.76 2.81
CA LYS A 107 10.67 -11.32 4.17
C LYS A 107 11.50 -10.57 5.20
N ASN A 108 12.75 -10.26 4.89
CA ASN A 108 13.61 -9.49 5.78
C ASN A 108 13.05 -8.08 6.03
N TYR A 109 12.57 -7.41 4.97
CA TYR A 109 11.91 -6.11 5.10
C TYR A 109 10.67 -6.17 6.00
N GLN A 110 9.80 -7.16 5.81
CA GLN A 110 8.60 -7.34 6.63
C GLN A 110 8.95 -7.61 8.09
N ASN A 111 9.92 -8.48 8.37
CA ASN A 111 10.39 -8.76 9.72
C ASN A 111 11.01 -7.53 10.38
N LEU A 112 11.83 -6.78 9.63
CA LEU A 112 12.40 -5.53 10.10
C LEU A 112 11.32 -4.51 10.47
N GLN A 113 10.29 -4.35 9.61
CA GLN A 113 9.19 -3.44 9.90
C GLN A 113 8.47 -3.80 11.21
N LEU A 114 8.19 -5.09 11.43
CA LEU A 114 7.55 -5.55 12.66
C LEU A 114 8.40 -5.20 13.89
N GLN A 115 9.70 -5.49 13.87
CA GLN A 115 10.61 -5.19 14.98
C GLN A 115 10.74 -3.68 15.22
N CYS A 116 10.81 -2.87 14.16
CA CYS A 116 10.90 -1.42 14.26
C CYS A 116 9.62 -0.79 14.80
N VAL A 117 8.45 -1.26 14.34
CA VAL A 117 7.16 -0.78 14.85
C VAL A 117 6.98 -1.20 16.31
N GLU A 118 7.35 -2.42 16.68
CA GLU A 118 7.31 -2.87 18.08
C GLU A 118 8.18 -2.00 18.99
N LYS A 119 9.41 -1.66 18.54
CA LYS A 119 10.38 -0.91 19.32
C LYS A 119 10.10 0.60 19.39
N TYR A 120 9.76 1.22 18.25
CA TYR A 120 9.64 2.67 18.11
C TYR A 120 8.20 3.16 17.95
N GLN A 121 7.25 2.25 17.75
CA GLN A 121 5.82 2.54 17.69
C GLN A 121 5.49 3.73 16.78
N ARG A 122 4.83 4.75 17.33
CA ARG A 122 4.38 5.92 16.58
C ARG A 122 5.52 6.71 15.90
N GLN A 123 6.73 6.66 16.46
CA GLN A 123 7.88 7.37 15.90
C GLN A 123 8.26 6.87 14.50
N MET A 124 7.97 5.60 14.19
CA MET A 124 8.20 5.02 12.85
C MET A 124 7.38 5.70 11.74
N PHE A 125 6.32 6.42 12.09
CA PHE A 125 5.43 7.08 11.13
C PHE A 125 5.68 8.60 11.05
N MET A 126 6.72 9.09 11.72
CA MET A 126 7.15 10.48 11.69
C MET A 126 8.41 10.59 10.84
N ASP A 127 8.58 11.74 10.17
CA ASP A 127 9.80 12.00 9.42
C ASP A 127 11.01 12.01 10.34
N GLN A 128 12.05 11.32 9.94
CA GLN A 128 13.31 11.21 10.65
C GLN A 128 14.44 11.84 9.81
N PRO A 129 15.51 12.33 10.44
CA PRO A 129 16.66 12.88 9.70
C PRO A 129 17.30 11.89 8.73
N CYS A 130 17.17 10.59 8.99
CA CYS A 130 17.75 9.49 8.21
C CYS A 130 16.80 8.90 7.18
N GLY A 131 15.55 9.35 7.10
CA GLY A 131 14.59 8.86 6.11
C GLY A 131 13.16 9.22 6.43
N THR A 132 12.34 9.18 5.40
CA THR A 132 10.91 9.49 5.49
C THR A 132 10.04 8.34 5.04
N GLN A 133 8.78 8.34 5.47
CA GLN A 133 7.78 7.38 4.98
C GLN A 133 7.56 7.51 3.47
N ASP A 134 7.68 8.72 2.93
CA ASP A 134 7.55 8.97 1.49
C ASP A 134 8.64 8.27 0.69
N GLU A 135 9.86 8.24 1.19
CA GLU A 135 10.99 7.54 0.54
C GLU A 135 10.79 6.02 0.55
N LEU A 136 10.28 5.46 1.66
CA LEU A 136 9.88 4.05 1.72
C LEU A 136 8.75 3.74 0.73
N MET A 137 7.73 4.60 0.68
CA MET A 137 6.60 4.43 -0.24
C MET A 137 7.01 4.53 -1.70
N LYS A 138 7.93 5.43 -2.07
CA LYS A 138 8.47 5.53 -3.43
C LYS A 138 9.12 4.22 -3.88
N ARG A 139 9.96 3.61 -3.02
CA ARG A 139 10.62 2.33 -3.31
C ARG A 139 9.63 1.17 -3.43
N ARG A 140 8.66 1.09 -2.51
CA ARG A 140 7.59 0.09 -2.57
C ARG A 140 6.73 0.23 -3.83
N THR A 141 6.35 1.47 -4.17
CA THR A 141 5.58 1.76 -5.38
C THR A 141 6.37 1.35 -6.63
N LYS A 142 7.67 1.63 -6.67
CA LYS A 142 8.55 1.21 -7.77
C LYS A 142 8.56 -0.32 -7.91
N LEU A 143 8.73 -1.06 -6.82
CA LEU A 143 8.69 -2.53 -6.85
C LEU A 143 7.33 -3.06 -7.31
N ASN A 144 6.23 -2.47 -6.84
CA ASN A 144 4.89 -2.85 -7.27
C ASN A 144 4.67 -2.62 -8.78
N GLN A 145 5.17 -1.50 -9.32
CA GLN A 145 5.12 -1.22 -10.77
C GLN A 145 5.95 -2.23 -11.58
N MET A 146 6.99 -2.79 -10.98
CA MET A 146 7.84 -3.83 -11.59
C MET A 146 7.27 -5.25 -11.40
N GLY A 147 6.07 -5.38 -10.80
CA GLY A 147 5.37 -6.65 -10.58
C GLY A 147 5.71 -7.34 -9.25
N ILE A 148 6.51 -6.72 -8.37
CA ILE A 148 6.89 -7.25 -7.06
C ILE A 148 6.00 -6.63 -5.98
N LYS A 149 5.09 -7.43 -5.42
CA LYS A 149 4.21 -6.98 -4.31
C LYS A 149 4.95 -7.10 -2.98
N ILE A 150 5.03 -5.98 -2.25
CA ILE A 150 5.67 -5.88 -0.92
C ILE A 150 4.63 -5.51 0.13
#